data_168fa1999e1d6354dc27949552edd32d
#
_entry.id   168fa1999e1d6354dc27949552edd32d
#
_cell.length_a   1.000
_cell.length_b   1.000
_cell.length_c   1.000
_cell.angle_alpha   90.00
_cell.angle_beta   90.00
_cell.angle_gamma   90.00
#
_symmetry.space_group_name_H-M   'P 1'
#
loop_
_entity.id
_entity.type
_entity.pdbx_description
1 polymer ?
#
loop_
_entity_poly.entity_id
_entity_poly.type
_entity_poly.pdbx_seq_one_letter_code
_entity_poly.pdbx_strand_id
1 'polypeptide(L)'
;MKLNIAVLAGDGIGPEISKQGMAVMAAVCKKFGHEVNFTEALVGAAAIDAVGDPFPDDTYNICKEADAVLFSSVGDPKFDNNPNATIRPEQGLLAMRKKLGLFANIRPVQTFDCLIHKSPLKDELVRGADFICIRELTGGMYFGEKKEGDDFAYDTNSYSRAEVERILKVAYAYAERRRKHLTVVDKANVLASSRLWRKVAQGMAPQHPDVTTDFMYVDNASMRMIQEPTFFDVMVTENTFVDILTDEGSCITGSMGLLPSASTGESTPVFEPIHGSWPQAKGLNIANPLAQILSVAMLFEYFNLTNEGMLIRQAVDASLDANVRTPEIQVEGAPKYGTKEVGEWIVNWIKQH
;
A
#
# COMPACT_ATOMS: atom_id res chain seq x y z
N MET A 1 -15.44 -20.38 -1.63
CA MET A 1 -14.17 -20.30 -2.39
C MET A 1 -13.07 -20.89 -1.51
N LYS A 2 -11.98 -21.41 -2.10
CA LYS A 2 -10.78 -21.81 -1.37
C LYS A 2 -9.66 -20.84 -1.75
N LEU A 3 -8.99 -20.29 -0.75
CA LEU A 3 -7.91 -19.31 -0.91
C LEU A 3 -6.62 -19.87 -0.30
N ASN A 4 -5.55 -19.91 -1.09
CA ASN A 4 -4.20 -20.25 -0.63
C ASN A 4 -3.37 -18.97 -0.57
N ILE A 5 -2.99 -18.57 0.61
CA ILE A 5 -2.34 -17.26 0.86
C ILE A 5 -0.91 -17.49 1.31
N ALA A 6 0.04 -16.95 0.58
CA ALA A 6 1.41 -16.83 1.04
C ALA A 6 1.49 -15.67 2.06
N VAL A 7 2.04 -15.92 3.23
CA VAL A 7 2.20 -14.90 4.28
C VAL A 7 3.66 -14.55 4.45
N LEU A 8 3.99 -13.31 4.15
CA LEU A 8 5.33 -12.77 4.30
C LEU A 8 5.32 -11.74 5.44
N ALA A 9 5.46 -12.23 6.67
CA ALA A 9 5.42 -11.37 7.86
C ALA A 9 6.57 -10.35 7.90
N GLY A 10 7.75 -10.74 7.42
CA GLY A 10 8.93 -9.87 7.32
C GLY A 10 9.50 -9.44 8.66
N ASP A 11 9.80 -8.15 8.79
CA ASP A 11 10.63 -7.59 9.85
C ASP A 11 9.85 -6.69 10.82
N GLY A 12 10.47 -6.34 11.95
CA GLY A 12 9.97 -5.35 12.89
C GLY A 12 8.58 -5.71 13.46
N ILE A 13 7.58 -4.84 13.24
CA ILE A 13 6.19 -5.04 13.66
C ILE A 13 5.42 -6.01 12.75
N GLY A 14 6.00 -6.37 11.60
CA GLY A 14 5.35 -7.22 10.59
C GLY A 14 4.71 -8.50 11.15
N PRO A 15 5.43 -9.32 11.97
CA PRO A 15 4.87 -10.52 12.57
C PRO A 15 3.66 -10.28 13.49
N GLU A 16 3.59 -9.13 14.15
CA GLU A 16 2.48 -8.79 15.04
C GLU A 16 1.22 -8.42 14.25
N ILE A 17 1.37 -7.56 13.24
CA ILE A 17 0.24 -7.09 12.41
C ILE A 17 -0.25 -8.18 11.45
N SER A 18 0.65 -9.04 10.90
CA SER A 18 0.28 -10.18 10.07
C SER A 18 -0.68 -11.13 10.79
N LYS A 19 -0.41 -11.43 12.06
CA LYS A 19 -1.29 -12.28 12.87
C LYS A 19 -2.71 -11.73 12.97
N GLN A 20 -2.86 -10.39 13.04
CA GLN A 20 -4.17 -9.77 13.10
C GLN A 20 -4.87 -9.83 11.72
N GLY A 21 -4.14 -9.57 10.64
CA GLY A 21 -4.67 -9.73 9.27
C GLY A 21 -5.14 -11.16 8.98
N MET A 22 -4.31 -12.17 9.32
CA MET A 22 -4.67 -13.58 9.18
C MET A 22 -5.89 -13.96 10.00
N ALA A 23 -5.98 -13.50 11.26
CA ALA A 23 -7.11 -13.79 12.14
C ALA A 23 -8.43 -13.20 11.61
N VAL A 24 -8.39 -11.96 11.11
CA VAL A 24 -9.54 -11.31 10.47
C VAL A 24 -9.94 -12.05 9.20
N MET A 25 -8.99 -12.39 8.34
CA MET A 25 -9.26 -13.14 7.11
C MET A 25 -9.91 -14.49 7.41
N ALA A 26 -9.39 -15.23 8.38
CA ALA A 26 -9.95 -16.52 8.80
C ALA A 26 -11.38 -16.37 9.37
N ALA A 27 -11.66 -15.31 10.13
CA ALA A 27 -12.99 -15.05 10.67
C ALA A 27 -14.01 -14.75 9.56
N VAL A 28 -13.65 -13.94 8.57
CA VAL A 28 -14.48 -13.63 7.40
C VAL A 28 -14.69 -14.89 6.56
N CYS A 29 -13.64 -15.63 6.22
CA CYS A 29 -13.76 -16.88 5.49
C CYS A 29 -14.73 -17.86 6.16
N LYS A 30 -14.59 -18.04 7.46
CA LYS A 30 -15.50 -18.90 8.23
C LYS A 30 -16.96 -18.43 8.15
N LYS A 31 -17.20 -17.13 8.24
CA LYS A 31 -18.54 -16.55 8.21
C LYS A 31 -19.24 -16.75 6.86
N PHE A 32 -18.51 -16.55 5.77
CA PHE A 32 -19.04 -16.66 4.40
C PHE A 32 -18.90 -18.09 3.79
N GLY A 33 -18.41 -19.05 4.56
CA GLY A 33 -18.26 -20.44 4.08
C GLY A 33 -17.11 -20.62 3.08
N HIS A 34 -16.07 -19.82 3.20
CA HIS A 34 -14.83 -19.98 2.44
C HIS A 34 -13.80 -20.78 3.23
N GLU A 35 -12.86 -21.39 2.53
CA GLU A 35 -11.66 -22.00 3.11
C GLU A 35 -10.45 -21.12 2.86
N VAL A 36 -9.58 -20.96 3.85
CA VAL A 36 -8.30 -20.28 3.69
C VAL A 36 -7.17 -21.11 4.24
N ASN A 37 -6.09 -21.24 3.47
CA ASN A 37 -4.85 -21.86 3.87
C ASN A 37 -3.75 -20.80 3.85
N PHE A 38 -2.97 -20.74 4.92
CA PHE A 38 -1.82 -19.85 5.02
C PHE A 38 -0.53 -20.64 4.92
N THR A 39 0.39 -20.18 4.07
CA THR A 39 1.76 -20.69 3.97
C THR A 39 2.71 -19.55 4.28
N GLU A 40 3.40 -19.65 5.41
CA GLU A 40 4.36 -18.62 5.83
C GLU A 40 5.70 -18.84 5.14
N ALA A 41 6.36 -17.74 4.72
CA ALA A 41 7.68 -17.74 4.12
C ALA A 41 8.52 -16.53 4.58
N LEU A 42 9.85 -16.67 4.50
CA LEU A 42 10.79 -15.66 4.96
C LEU A 42 11.02 -14.58 3.89
N VAL A 43 11.13 -13.33 4.34
CA VAL A 43 11.48 -12.18 3.48
C VAL A 43 12.21 -11.13 4.32
N GLY A 44 12.98 -10.26 3.67
CA GLY A 44 13.66 -9.14 4.31
C GLY A 44 14.83 -9.54 5.18
N ALA A 45 15.02 -8.85 6.30
CA ALA A 45 16.09 -9.10 7.24
C ALA A 45 16.02 -10.51 7.85
N ALA A 46 14.80 -10.99 8.13
CA ALA A 46 14.60 -12.34 8.64
C ALA A 46 15.08 -13.41 7.66
N ALA A 47 14.92 -13.22 6.36
CA ALA A 47 15.43 -14.12 5.33
C ALA A 47 16.94 -14.01 5.17
N ILE A 48 17.51 -12.78 5.20
CA ILE A 48 18.97 -12.59 5.16
C ILE A 48 19.63 -13.31 6.33
N ASP A 49 19.07 -13.18 7.53
CA ASP A 49 19.64 -13.84 8.73
C ASP A 49 19.59 -15.36 8.64
N ALA A 50 18.55 -15.91 8.03
CA ALA A 50 18.37 -17.35 7.94
C ALA A 50 19.18 -18.00 6.81
N VAL A 51 19.22 -17.37 5.61
CA VAL A 51 19.76 -18.00 4.39
C VAL A 51 20.64 -17.06 3.54
N GLY A 52 20.85 -15.81 3.96
CA GLY A 52 21.73 -14.85 3.26
C GLY A 52 21.08 -14.19 2.02
N ASP A 53 19.79 -14.36 1.79
CA ASP A 53 19.04 -13.80 0.66
C ASP A 53 17.77 -13.12 1.17
N PRO A 54 17.48 -11.84 0.82
CA PRO A 54 16.27 -11.13 1.27
C PRO A 54 14.97 -11.65 0.63
N PHE A 55 15.04 -12.40 -0.47
CA PHE A 55 13.88 -13.02 -1.12
C PHE A 55 14.27 -14.36 -1.76
N PRO A 56 14.42 -15.43 -0.96
CA PRO A 56 14.86 -16.74 -1.41
C PRO A 56 13.94 -17.33 -2.49
N ASP A 57 14.50 -18.22 -3.33
CA ASP A 57 13.73 -18.89 -4.37
C ASP A 57 12.58 -19.76 -3.81
N ASP A 58 12.73 -20.34 -2.64
CA ASP A 58 11.64 -21.06 -1.95
C ASP A 58 10.48 -20.12 -1.63
N THR A 59 10.77 -18.90 -1.14
CA THR A 59 9.74 -17.88 -0.89
C THR A 59 9.07 -17.46 -2.19
N TYR A 60 9.86 -17.25 -3.27
CA TYR A 60 9.31 -16.93 -4.58
C TYR A 60 8.35 -18.02 -5.09
N ASN A 61 8.73 -19.30 -4.97
CA ASN A 61 7.89 -20.42 -5.40
C ASN A 61 6.59 -20.49 -4.61
N ILE A 62 6.64 -20.32 -3.28
CA ILE A 62 5.43 -20.23 -2.43
C ILE A 62 4.53 -19.08 -2.88
N CYS A 63 5.09 -17.89 -3.13
CA CYS A 63 4.31 -16.75 -3.61
C CYS A 63 3.67 -17.02 -4.98
N LYS A 64 4.41 -17.62 -5.90
CA LYS A 64 3.95 -17.89 -7.27
C LYS A 64 2.80 -18.92 -7.30
N GLU A 65 2.78 -19.88 -6.39
CA GLU A 65 1.76 -20.94 -6.30
C GLU A 65 0.53 -20.50 -5.49
N ALA A 66 0.62 -19.41 -4.74
CA ALA A 66 -0.48 -18.87 -3.96
C ALA A 66 -1.48 -18.09 -4.83
N ASP A 67 -2.72 -17.98 -4.36
CA ASP A 67 -3.73 -17.13 -4.99
C ASP A 67 -3.43 -15.63 -4.74
N ALA A 68 -2.86 -15.31 -3.57
CA ALA A 68 -2.40 -13.97 -3.21
C ALA A 68 -1.29 -14.04 -2.14
N VAL A 69 -0.55 -12.95 -2.02
CA VAL A 69 0.43 -12.74 -0.96
C VAL A 69 -0.10 -11.71 0.03
N LEU A 70 -0.11 -12.05 1.31
CA LEU A 70 -0.28 -11.11 2.41
C LEU A 70 1.11 -10.77 2.95
N PHE A 71 1.58 -9.59 2.61
CA PHE A 71 2.89 -9.09 3.01
C PHE A 71 2.72 -8.03 4.10
N SER A 72 3.70 -7.86 4.98
CA SER A 72 3.60 -6.84 6.02
C SER A 72 4.66 -5.76 5.90
N SER A 73 5.90 -6.04 6.25
CA SER A 73 6.95 -5.02 6.22
C SER A 73 8.34 -5.62 6.16
N VAL A 74 9.29 -4.88 5.59
CA VAL A 74 10.72 -5.20 5.61
C VAL A 74 11.53 -4.00 6.08
N GLY A 75 12.72 -4.27 6.58
CA GLY A 75 13.70 -3.28 7.01
C GLY A 75 14.20 -3.54 8.43
N ASP A 76 15.53 -3.42 8.62
CA ASP A 76 16.17 -3.52 9.93
C ASP A 76 17.37 -2.57 9.96
N PRO A 77 17.45 -1.65 10.94
CA PRO A 77 18.52 -0.65 11.06
C PRO A 77 19.94 -1.22 11.07
N LYS A 78 20.11 -2.51 11.41
CA LYS A 78 21.42 -3.17 11.37
C LYS A 78 22.04 -3.20 9.97
N PHE A 79 21.20 -3.17 8.92
CA PHE A 79 21.66 -3.09 7.52
C PHE A 79 21.89 -1.64 7.08
N ASP A 80 21.03 -0.70 7.50
CA ASP A 80 21.13 0.72 7.14
C ASP A 80 22.37 1.38 7.76
N ASN A 81 22.67 1.02 9.01
CA ASN A 81 23.82 1.56 9.75
C ASN A 81 25.14 0.88 9.41
N ASN A 82 25.14 -0.11 8.50
CA ASN A 82 26.35 -0.80 8.07
C ASN A 82 26.76 -0.30 6.67
N PRO A 83 27.78 0.57 6.54
CA PRO A 83 28.23 1.07 5.23
C PRO A 83 28.79 -0.03 4.32
N ASN A 84 29.15 -1.19 4.89
CA ASN A 84 29.66 -2.34 4.14
C ASN A 84 28.54 -3.36 3.79
N ALA A 85 27.29 -3.09 4.10
CA ALA A 85 26.19 -3.99 3.76
C ALA A 85 26.01 -4.04 2.23
N THR A 86 26.29 -5.20 1.64
CA THR A 86 26.11 -5.47 0.21
C THR A 86 24.70 -5.95 -0.10
N ILE A 87 23.96 -6.40 0.91
CA ILE A 87 22.59 -6.91 0.80
C ILE A 87 21.72 -6.16 1.81
N ARG A 88 20.56 -5.69 1.37
CA ARG A 88 19.57 -4.97 2.18
C ARG A 88 18.19 -5.61 2.12
N PRO A 89 17.38 -5.56 3.20
CA PRO A 89 16.02 -6.12 3.23
C PRO A 89 15.13 -5.62 2.10
N GLU A 90 15.21 -4.33 1.74
CA GLU A 90 14.42 -3.67 0.70
C GLU A 90 14.68 -4.25 -0.70
N GLN A 91 15.85 -4.82 -0.94
CA GLN A 91 16.15 -5.54 -2.18
C GLN A 91 15.23 -6.76 -2.36
N GLY A 92 14.80 -7.38 -1.26
CA GLY A 92 13.83 -8.47 -1.28
C GLY A 92 12.46 -8.02 -1.78
N LEU A 93 11.99 -6.87 -1.33
CA LEU A 93 10.73 -6.27 -1.79
C LEU A 93 10.79 -5.93 -3.29
N LEU A 94 11.87 -5.30 -3.74
CA LEU A 94 12.08 -4.97 -5.15
C LEU A 94 12.17 -6.23 -6.02
N ALA A 95 12.87 -7.27 -5.54
CA ALA A 95 12.97 -8.56 -6.23
C ALA A 95 11.59 -9.24 -6.34
N MET A 96 10.80 -9.24 -5.26
CA MET A 96 9.42 -9.78 -5.27
C MET A 96 8.56 -9.06 -6.32
N ARG A 97 8.53 -7.74 -6.31
CA ARG A 97 7.78 -6.92 -7.27
C ARG A 97 8.16 -7.23 -8.71
N LYS A 98 9.46 -7.35 -8.98
CA LYS A 98 9.98 -7.67 -10.31
C LYS A 98 9.69 -9.11 -10.71
N LYS A 99 9.98 -10.11 -9.86
CA LYS A 99 9.78 -11.54 -10.17
C LYS A 99 8.30 -11.90 -10.35
N LEU A 100 7.38 -11.23 -9.63
CA LEU A 100 5.94 -11.41 -9.76
C LEU A 100 5.30 -10.47 -10.80
N GLY A 101 6.06 -9.59 -11.47
CA GLY A 101 5.54 -8.69 -12.50
C GLY A 101 4.51 -7.69 -11.98
N LEU A 102 4.66 -7.20 -10.75
CA LEU A 102 3.72 -6.30 -10.07
C LEU A 102 3.94 -4.87 -10.53
N PHE A 103 3.27 -4.44 -11.57
CA PHE A 103 3.50 -3.12 -12.15
C PHE A 103 2.57 -2.02 -11.62
N ALA A 104 1.44 -2.37 -11.03
CA ALA A 104 0.46 -1.41 -10.51
C ALA A 104 0.33 -1.54 -8.99
N ASN A 105 0.61 -0.46 -8.26
CA ASN A 105 0.36 -0.40 -6.83
C ASN A 105 -0.77 0.60 -6.56
N ILE A 106 -1.80 0.14 -5.88
CA ILE A 106 -3.04 0.85 -5.59
C ILE A 106 -3.01 1.27 -4.12
N ARG A 107 -3.04 2.56 -3.84
CA ARG A 107 -2.93 3.16 -2.51
C ARG A 107 -4.13 4.06 -2.23
N PRO A 108 -5.20 3.56 -1.58
CA PRO A 108 -6.30 4.40 -1.12
C PRO A 108 -5.85 5.33 0.00
N VAL A 109 -6.30 6.58 -0.05
CA VAL A 109 -6.14 7.60 1.00
C VAL A 109 -7.53 8.08 1.37
N GLN A 110 -7.96 7.75 2.58
CA GLN A 110 -9.30 8.08 3.08
C GLN A 110 -9.23 8.60 4.51
N THR A 111 -9.94 9.68 4.80
CA THR A 111 -10.09 10.20 6.15
C THR A 111 -11.27 9.55 6.87
N PHE A 112 -11.11 9.30 8.16
CA PHE A 112 -12.16 8.80 9.05
C PHE A 112 -12.68 9.95 9.90
N ASP A 113 -13.98 10.19 9.94
CA ASP A 113 -14.58 11.32 10.65
C ASP A 113 -14.18 11.38 12.13
N CYS A 114 -14.08 10.24 12.77
CA CYS A 114 -13.67 10.12 14.17
C CYS A 114 -12.16 10.36 14.41
N LEU A 115 -11.35 10.45 13.35
CA LEU A 115 -9.90 10.70 13.40
C LEU A 115 -9.46 12.02 12.77
N ILE A 116 -10.37 12.84 12.28
CA ILE A 116 -10.05 14.12 11.62
C ILE A 116 -9.13 14.99 12.50
N HIS A 117 -9.36 15.00 13.81
CA HIS A 117 -8.53 15.73 14.78
C HIS A 117 -7.07 15.26 14.86
N LYS A 118 -6.71 14.14 14.27
CA LYS A 118 -5.33 13.64 14.17
C LYS A 118 -4.58 14.19 12.96
N SER A 119 -5.30 14.70 11.96
CA SER A 119 -4.68 15.41 10.85
C SER A 119 -4.00 16.69 11.33
N PRO A 120 -2.83 17.05 10.80
CA PRO A 120 -2.20 18.35 11.07
C PRO A 120 -2.91 19.50 10.34
N LEU A 121 -3.82 19.19 9.43
CA LEU A 121 -4.59 20.16 8.66
C LEU A 121 -5.91 20.49 9.37
N LYS A 122 -6.53 21.59 8.96
CA LYS A 122 -7.84 21.99 9.47
C LYS A 122 -8.93 20.99 9.06
N ASP A 123 -9.86 20.73 9.96
CA ASP A 123 -10.94 19.75 9.77
C ASP A 123 -11.72 19.98 8.47
N GLU A 124 -12.04 21.24 8.12
CA GLU A 124 -12.78 21.57 6.92
C GLU A 124 -12.05 21.22 5.61
N LEU A 125 -10.73 21.09 5.63
CA LEU A 125 -9.93 20.73 4.45
C LEU A 125 -9.91 19.23 4.22
N VAL A 126 -9.84 18.45 5.29
CA VAL A 126 -9.61 17.00 5.22
C VAL A 126 -10.88 16.16 5.28
N ARG A 127 -11.97 16.74 5.78
CA ARG A 127 -13.25 16.04 5.90
C ARG A 127 -13.76 15.56 4.55
N GLY A 128 -13.98 14.25 4.42
CA GLY A 128 -14.45 13.63 3.19
C GLY A 128 -13.36 13.45 2.12
N ALA A 129 -12.08 13.62 2.46
CA ALA A 129 -11.01 13.24 1.56
C ALA A 129 -11.03 11.72 1.34
N ASP A 130 -11.20 11.31 0.09
CA ASP A 130 -11.25 9.92 -0.38
C ASP A 130 -10.74 9.87 -1.81
N PHE A 131 -9.49 9.47 -2.00
CA PHE A 131 -8.88 9.33 -3.31
C PHE A 131 -7.97 8.11 -3.37
N ILE A 132 -7.61 7.69 -4.58
CA ILE A 132 -6.71 6.57 -4.82
C ILE A 132 -5.50 7.05 -5.61
N CYS A 133 -4.30 6.73 -5.10
CA CYS A 133 -3.06 6.90 -5.86
C CYS A 133 -2.72 5.57 -6.57
N ILE A 134 -2.57 5.63 -7.89
CA ILE A 134 -2.11 4.52 -8.73
C ILE A 134 -0.65 4.77 -9.08
N ARG A 135 0.22 3.87 -8.60
CA ARG A 135 1.68 3.93 -8.77
C ARG A 135 2.13 2.95 -9.84
N GLU A 136 2.84 3.43 -10.85
CA GLU A 136 3.65 2.52 -11.68
C GLU A 136 4.81 2.03 -10.82
N LEU A 137 4.92 0.71 -10.62
CA LEU A 137 5.72 0.14 -9.54
C LEU A 137 7.05 -0.46 -9.99
N THR A 138 7.26 -0.71 -11.29
CA THR A 138 8.41 -1.48 -11.81
C THR A 138 9.29 -0.71 -12.79
N GLY A 139 9.02 0.56 -13.00
CA GLY A 139 9.81 1.48 -13.83
C GLY A 139 10.49 2.59 -13.03
N GLY A 140 11.05 3.56 -13.75
CA GLY A 140 11.63 4.77 -13.21
C GLY A 140 12.98 4.58 -12.53
N MET A 141 13.33 5.52 -11.64
CA MET A 141 14.65 5.57 -10.99
C MET A 141 14.96 4.33 -10.14
N TYR A 142 13.96 3.70 -9.55
CA TYR A 142 14.19 2.56 -8.64
C TYR A 142 14.65 1.30 -9.38
N PHE A 143 14.31 1.19 -10.67
CA PHE A 143 14.62 0.04 -11.52
C PHE A 143 15.53 0.37 -12.71
N GLY A 144 15.82 1.66 -12.93
CA GLY A 144 16.71 2.13 -13.97
C GLY A 144 18.18 1.78 -13.75
N GLU A 145 18.98 2.03 -14.77
CA GLU A 145 20.43 1.95 -14.65
C GLU A 145 20.92 2.92 -13.59
N LYS A 146 21.80 2.46 -12.71
CA LYS A 146 22.40 3.27 -11.66
C LYS A 146 23.88 3.03 -11.52
N LYS A 147 24.55 4.03 -11.02
CA LYS A 147 25.98 3.94 -10.67
C LYS A 147 26.20 4.67 -9.36
N GLU A 148 26.84 4.00 -8.43
CA GLU A 148 27.32 4.57 -7.17
C GLU A 148 28.84 4.68 -7.21
N GLY A 149 29.38 5.78 -6.74
CA GLY A 149 30.83 6.02 -6.63
C GLY A 149 31.11 7.24 -5.77
N ASP A 150 32.36 7.40 -5.32
CA ASP A 150 32.75 8.44 -4.34
C ASP A 150 32.60 9.87 -4.88
N ASP A 151 32.89 10.08 -6.18
CA ASP A 151 32.87 11.42 -6.81
C ASP A 151 31.66 11.63 -7.74
N PHE A 152 30.99 10.56 -8.14
CA PHE A 152 29.91 10.65 -9.12
C PHE A 152 28.94 9.48 -9.00
N ALA A 153 27.65 9.79 -8.85
CA ALA A 153 26.57 8.82 -8.80
C ALA A 153 25.40 9.26 -9.70
N TYR A 154 24.65 8.32 -10.27
CA TYR A 154 23.41 8.61 -10.99
C TYR A 154 22.39 7.46 -10.88
N ASP A 155 21.12 7.84 -11.03
CA ASP A 155 19.99 6.96 -11.24
C ASP A 155 19.23 7.39 -12.50
N THR A 156 18.90 6.43 -13.39
CA THR A 156 18.20 6.70 -14.62
C THR A 156 16.70 6.59 -14.44
N ASN A 157 15.96 7.68 -14.67
CA ASN A 157 14.51 7.66 -14.72
C ASN A 157 14.02 7.40 -16.15
N SER A 158 13.65 6.16 -16.45
CA SER A 158 13.21 5.74 -17.79
C SER A 158 11.86 5.04 -17.76
N TYR A 159 11.04 5.31 -18.78
CA TYR A 159 9.76 4.67 -19.02
C TYR A 159 9.56 4.40 -20.49
N SER A 160 9.06 3.23 -20.83
CA SER A 160 8.56 2.90 -22.17
C SER A 160 7.08 3.30 -22.31
N ARG A 161 6.62 3.45 -23.56
CA ARG A 161 5.21 3.65 -23.87
C ARG A 161 4.33 2.55 -23.28
N ALA A 162 4.75 1.29 -23.38
CA ALA A 162 3.99 0.14 -22.91
C ALA A 162 3.78 0.16 -21.39
N GLU A 163 4.79 0.56 -20.63
CA GLU A 163 4.69 0.72 -19.17
C GLU A 163 3.68 1.81 -18.79
N VAL A 164 3.71 2.94 -19.49
CA VAL A 164 2.76 4.03 -19.28
C VAL A 164 1.34 3.62 -19.67
N GLU A 165 1.16 2.96 -20.82
CA GLU A 165 -0.17 2.51 -21.27
C GLU A 165 -0.80 1.49 -20.32
N ARG A 166 -0.01 0.52 -19.79
CA ARG A 166 -0.55 -0.50 -18.88
C ARG A 166 -1.05 0.10 -17.56
N ILE A 167 -0.30 1.06 -16.99
CA ILE A 167 -0.71 1.67 -15.72
C ILE A 167 -1.88 2.64 -15.91
N LEU A 168 -1.95 3.37 -17.01
CA LEU A 168 -3.09 4.22 -17.34
C LEU A 168 -4.37 3.42 -17.53
N LYS A 169 -4.33 2.22 -18.13
CA LYS A 169 -5.50 1.33 -18.20
C LYS A 169 -6.04 0.99 -16.81
N VAL A 170 -5.15 0.70 -15.86
CA VAL A 170 -5.56 0.47 -14.46
C VAL A 170 -6.20 1.73 -13.87
N ALA A 171 -5.58 2.89 -14.06
CA ALA A 171 -6.09 4.15 -13.53
C ALA A 171 -7.47 4.51 -14.10
N TYR A 172 -7.68 4.37 -15.39
CA TYR A 172 -9.00 4.59 -16.01
C TYR A 172 -10.05 3.61 -15.46
N ALA A 173 -9.71 2.31 -15.32
CA ALA A 173 -10.64 1.33 -14.78
C ALA A 173 -11.06 1.64 -13.33
N TYR A 174 -10.17 2.23 -12.53
CA TYR A 174 -10.53 2.75 -11.20
C TYR A 174 -11.39 4.00 -11.28
N ALA A 175 -11.04 4.97 -12.12
CA ALA A 175 -11.80 6.21 -12.28
C ALA A 175 -13.24 5.96 -12.75
N GLU A 176 -13.45 5.03 -13.71
CA GLU A 176 -14.77 4.65 -14.23
C GLU A 176 -15.71 4.13 -13.14
N ARG A 177 -15.16 3.47 -12.10
CA ARG A 177 -15.93 2.91 -10.97
C ARG A 177 -16.10 3.87 -9.80
N ARG A 178 -15.45 5.04 -9.85
CA ARG A 178 -15.47 6.07 -8.81
C ARG A 178 -16.17 7.33 -9.31
N ARG A 179 -15.64 8.51 -8.98
CA ARG A 179 -16.23 9.81 -9.32
C ARG A 179 -15.92 10.27 -10.75
N LYS A 180 -15.30 9.39 -11.57
CA LYS A 180 -14.99 9.63 -12.99
C LYS A 180 -14.03 10.81 -13.22
N HIS A 181 -13.07 10.99 -12.32
CA HIS A 181 -12.03 11.99 -12.42
C HIS A 181 -10.65 11.35 -12.27
N LEU A 182 -9.80 11.54 -13.28
CA LEU A 182 -8.42 11.05 -13.32
C LEU A 182 -7.46 12.22 -13.43
N THR A 183 -6.59 12.40 -12.43
CA THR A 183 -5.48 13.35 -12.46
C THR A 183 -4.18 12.61 -12.80
N VAL A 184 -3.60 12.92 -13.96
CA VAL A 184 -2.28 12.43 -14.37
C VAL A 184 -1.22 13.40 -13.86
N VAL A 185 -0.43 12.95 -12.89
CA VAL A 185 0.62 13.76 -12.26
C VAL A 185 1.96 13.48 -12.89
N ASP A 186 2.67 14.55 -13.30
CA ASP A 186 3.95 14.44 -14.00
C ASP A 186 4.86 15.66 -13.74
N LYS A 187 6.03 15.70 -14.36
CA LYS A 187 6.93 16.86 -14.40
C LYS A 187 7.33 17.18 -15.86
N ALA A 188 6.35 17.24 -16.76
CA ALA A 188 6.56 17.34 -18.19
C ALA A 188 7.26 18.65 -18.64
N ASN A 189 7.19 19.71 -17.83
CA ASN A 189 7.92 20.94 -18.09
C ASN A 189 9.46 20.76 -18.00
N VAL A 190 9.95 19.71 -17.31
CA VAL A 190 11.37 19.44 -17.12
C VAL A 190 11.78 18.08 -17.70
N LEU A 191 11.10 16.99 -17.32
CA LEU A 191 11.54 15.63 -17.57
C LEU A 191 11.04 15.08 -18.92
N ALA A 192 11.95 14.43 -19.65
CA ALA A 192 11.61 13.75 -20.90
C ALA A 192 10.67 12.56 -20.68
N SER A 193 10.90 11.77 -19.62
CA SER A 193 10.03 10.67 -19.21
C SER A 193 8.60 11.17 -18.94
N SER A 194 8.44 12.25 -18.22
CA SER A 194 7.13 12.87 -17.93
C SER A 194 6.43 13.40 -19.18
N ARG A 195 7.19 13.92 -20.17
CA ARG A 195 6.61 14.30 -21.47
C ARG A 195 6.05 13.10 -22.24
N LEU A 196 6.72 11.94 -22.15
CA LEU A 196 6.17 10.68 -22.71
C LEU A 196 4.87 10.28 -21.99
N TRP A 197 4.87 10.31 -20.66
CA TRP A 197 3.68 10.03 -19.85
C TRP A 197 2.49 10.89 -20.27
N ARG A 198 2.66 12.21 -20.32
CA ARG A 198 1.62 13.16 -20.74
C ARG A 198 1.13 12.90 -22.16
N LYS A 199 2.05 12.64 -23.10
CA LYS A 199 1.70 12.33 -24.50
C LYS A 199 0.87 11.06 -24.62
N VAL A 200 1.22 10.00 -23.86
CA VAL A 200 0.48 8.74 -23.87
C VAL A 200 -0.91 8.93 -23.25
N ALA A 201 -1.00 9.59 -22.10
CA ALA A 201 -2.27 9.84 -21.44
C ALA A 201 -3.21 10.72 -22.27
N GLN A 202 -2.69 11.75 -22.95
CA GLN A 202 -3.47 12.58 -23.89
C GLN A 202 -4.00 11.74 -25.08
N GLY A 203 -3.25 10.74 -25.54
CA GLY A 203 -3.69 9.83 -26.60
C GLY A 203 -4.73 8.81 -26.13
N MET A 204 -4.77 8.48 -24.84
CA MET A 204 -5.73 7.53 -24.26
C MET A 204 -7.03 8.22 -23.79
N ALA A 205 -6.99 9.44 -23.32
CA ALA A 205 -8.15 10.15 -22.77
C ALA A 205 -9.40 10.13 -23.68
N PRO A 206 -9.30 10.30 -25.01
CA PRO A 206 -10.48 10.20 -25.88
C PRO A 206 -11.15 8.81 -25.92
N GLN A 207 -10.46 7.77 -25.47
CA GLN A 207 -11.00 6.40 -25.41
C GLN A 207 -11.86 6.18 -24.15
N HIS A 208 -11.80 7.12 -23.18
CA HIS A 208 -12.53 7.11 -21.92
C HIS A 208 -13.35 8.40 -21.74
N PRO A 209 -14.34 8.66 -22.65
CA PRO A 209 -15.05 9.94 -22.72
C PRO A 209 -15.86 10.28 -21.46
N ASP A 210 -16.21 9.26 -20.66
CA ASP A 210 -16.95 9.43 -19.41
C ASP A 210 -16.06 9.83 -18.22
N VAL A 211 -14.73 9.82 -18.40
CA VAL A 211 -13.76 10.17 -17.36
C VAL A 211 -13.14 11.54 -17.68
N THR A 212 -13.32 12.48 -16.78
CA THR A 212 -12.60 13.77 -16.86
C THR A 212 -11.14 13.52 -16.56
N THR A 213 -10.27 13.78 -17.54
CA THR A 213 -8.82 13.61 -17.38
C THR A 213 -8.15 14.96 -17.33
N ASP A 214 -7.45 15.27 -16.24
CA ASP A 214 -6.62 16.46 -16.12
C ASP A 214 -5.13 16.10 -15.93
N PHE A 215 -4.28 17.13 -16.05
CA PHE A 215 -2.82 17.00 -15.98
C PHE A 215 -2.26 18.00 -14.99
N MET A 216 -1.50 17.51 -14.03
CA MET A 216 -0.94 18.34 -12.98
C MET A 216 0.57 18.10 -12.83
N TYR A 217 1.36 19.14 -12.62
CA TYR A 217 2.74 18.96 -12.23
C TYR A 217 2.82 18.47 -10.79
N VAL A 218 3.78 17.61 -10.51
CA VAL A 218 3.92 16.95 -9.18
C VAL A 218 4.03 17.95 -8.03
N ASP A 219 4.73 19.05 -8.23
CA ASP A 219 4.84 20.15 -7.24
C ASP A 219 3.48 20.82 -6.98
N ASN A 220 2.67 21.00 -8.01
CA ASN A 220 1.31 21.53 -7.86
C ASN A 220 0.37 20.49 -7.21
N ALA A 221 0.52 19.21 -7.55
CA ALA A 221 -0.25 18.12 -6.93
C ALA A 221 0.02 18.05 -5.41
N SER A 222 1.30 18.12 -5.00
CA SER A 222 1.69 18.16 -3.59
C SER A 222 1.02 19.33 -2.86
N MET A 223 1.11 20.56 -3.41
CA MET A 223 0.42 21.74 -2.82
C MET A 223 -1.09 21.51 -2.72
N ARG A 224 -1.72 20.98 -3.78
CA ARG A 224 -3.16 20.80 -3.82
C ARG A 224 -3.65 19.72 -2.88
N MET A 225 -2.87 18.66 -2.67
CA MET A 225 -3.19 17.62 -1.67
C MET A 225 -3.33 18.18 -0.25
N ILE A 226 -2.57 19.23 0.08
CA ILE A 226 -2.66 19.92 1.37
C ILE A 226 -3.83 20.93 1.39
N GLN A 227 -4.05 21.66 0.29
CA GLN A 227 -5.03 22.73 0.21
C GLN A 227 -6.46 22.25 -0.03
N GLU A 228 -6.63 21.19 -0.82
CA GLU A 228 -7.92 20.68 -1.27
C GLU A 228 -7.83 19.16 -1.58
N PRO A 229 -7.57 18.29 -0.57
CA PRO A 229 -7.42 16.85 -0.81
C PRO A 229 -8.67 16.20 -1.42
N THR A 230 -9.86 16.78 -1.19
CA THR A 230 -11.14 16.32 -1.75
C THR A 230 -11.27 16.52 -3.27
N PHE A 231 -10.38 17.31 -3.88
CA PHE A 231 -10.31 17.48 -5.33
C PHE A 231 -9.99 16.16 -6.04
N PHE A 232 -9.09 15.36 -5.47
CA PHE A 232 -8.60 14.15 -6.10
C PHE A 232 -9.61 13.01 -5.96
N ASP A 233 -9.81 12.26 -7.04
CA ASP A 233 -10.54 11.00 -7.08
C ASP A 233 -9.60 9.84 -7.35
N VAL A 234 -9.03 9.79 -8.57
CA VAL A 234 -7.95 8.88 -8.92
C VAL A 234 -6.77 9.70 -9.41
N MET A 235 -5.62 9.48 -8.80
CA MET A 235 -4.33 10.06 -9.21
C MET A 235 -3.46 8.94 -9.78
N VAL A 236 -2.80 9.19 -10.91
CA VAL A 236 -1.81 8.26 -11.46
C VAL A 236 -0.51 8.99 -11.72
N THR A 237 0.60 8.37 -11.32
CA THR A 237 1.92 8.90 -11.63
C THR A 237 3.01 7.83 -11.56
N GLU A 238 4.21 8.25 -11.85
CA GLU A 238 5.41 7.42 -11.87
C GLU A 238 5.85 7.01 -10.46
N ASN A 239 6.76 6.05 -10.42
CA ASN A 239 7.18 5.34 -9.21
C ASN A 239 7.60 6.27 -8.06
N THR A 240 8.55 7.16 -8.30
CA THR A 240 9.14 8.04 -7.27
C THR A 240 8.17 9.10 -6.78
N PHE A 241 7.36 9.68 -7.69
CA PHE A 241 6.43 10.74 -7.30
C PHE A 241 5.31 10.21 -6.40
N VAL A 242 4.73 9.03 -6.72
CA VAL A 242 3.72 8.43 -5.83
C VAL A 242 4.31 8.07 -4.48
N ASP A 243 5.53 7.57 -4.44
CA ASP A 243 6.19 7.22 -3.18
C ASP A 243 6.19 8.39 -2.20
N ILE A 244 6.57 9.58 -2.67
CA ILE A 244 6.58 10.80 -1.88
C ILE A 244 5.15 11.30 -1.57
N LEU A 245 4.28 11.37 -2.60
CA LEU A 245 2.94 11.93 -2.46
C LEU A 245 2.04 11.09 -1.54
N THR A 246 2.22 9.76 -1.49
CA THR A 246 1.39 8.93 -0.59
C THR A 246 1.83 9.01 0.87
N ASP A 247 3.10 9.31 1.14
CA ASP A 247 3.57 9.60 2.49
C ASP A 247 3.00 10.96 2.98
N GLU A 248 2.96 11.97 2.09
CA GLU A 248 2.23 13.21 2.34
C GLU A 248 0.74 12.96 2.57
N GLY A 249 0.11 12.10 1.75
CA GLY A 249 -1.28 11.66 1.92
C GLY A 249 -1.54 10.99 3.27
N SER A 250 -0.56 10.27 3.83
CA SER A 250 -0.67 9.67 5.16
C SER A 250 -0.84 10.70 6.27
N CYS A 251 -0.23 11.87 6.11
CA CYS A 251 -0.40 12.98 7.04
C CYS A 251 -1.84 13.52 7.00
N ILE A 252 -2.50 13.49 5.85
CA ILE A 252 -3.90 13.94 5.70
C ILE A 252 -4.83 13.04 6.53
N THR A 253 -4.60 11.72 6.51
CA THR A 253 -5.41 10.75 7.26
C THR A 253 -5.10 10.72 8.76
N GLY A 254 -3.97 11.29 9.17
CA GLY A 254 -3.50 11.33 10.55
C GLY A 254 -2.76 10.09 11.03
N SER A 255 -2.59 9.04 10.20
CA SER A 255 -1.75 7.87 10.52
C SER A 255 -1.45 7.02 9.28
N MET A 256 -0.19 6.65 9.11
CA MET A 256 0.23 5.63 8.11
C MET A 256 -0.34 4.24 8.43
N GLY A 257 -0.64 3.95 9.70
CA GLY A 257 -1.24 2.70 10.16
C GLY A 257 -2.69 2.48 9.70
N LEU A 258 -3.26 3.42 8.94
CA LEU A 258 -4.60 3.35 8.34
C LEU A 258 -4.58 3.10 6.82
N LEU A 259 -3.41 3.09 6.19
CA LEU A 259 -3.29 3.07 4.74
C LEU A 259 -2.89 1.68 4.22
N PRO A 260 -3.82 0.95 3.61
CA PRO A 260 -3.55 -0.30 2.93
C PRO A 260 -2.99 -0.05 1.54
N SER A 261 -2.44 -1.09 0.91
CA SER A 261 -2.16 -1.08 -0.52
C SER A 261 -2.31 -2.46 -1.15
N ALA A 262 -2.47 -2.46 -2.47
CA ALA A 262 -2.46 -3.65 -3.30
C ALA A 262 -1.47 -3.47 -4.44
N SER A 263 -0.56 -4.42 -4.62
CA SER A 263 0.33 -4.49 -5.76
C SER A 263 -0.16 -5.59 -6.71
N THR A 264 -0.54 -5.22 -7.92
CA THR A 264 -1.12 -6.14 -8.91
C THR A 264 -0.32 -6.09 -10.23
N GLY A 265 -0.45 -7.13 -11.04
CA GLY A 265 0.30 -7.20 -12.28
C GLY A 265 0.00 -8.47 -13.07
N GLU A 266 1.07 -9.13 -13.53
CA GLU A 266 1.00 -10.28 -14.44
C GLU A 266 0.78 -11.61 -13.72
N SER A 267 1.07 -11.68 -12.41
CA SER A 267 0.93 -12.91 -11.63
C SER A 267 0.29 -12.65 -10.26
N THR A 268 0.70 -13.37 -9.23
CA THR A 268 0.12 -13.35 -7.89
C THR A 268 0.14 -11.93 -7.29
N PRO A 269 -1.02 -11.37 -6.93
CA PRO A 269 -1.10 -10.04 -6.32
C PRO A 269 -0.58 -10.04 -4.88
N VAL A 270 -0.08 -8.89 -4.44
CA VAL A 270 0.43 -8.66 -3.09
C VAL A 270 -0.39 -7.59 -2.39
N PHE A 271 -0.80 -7.86 -1.15
CA PHE A 271 -1.56 -6.93 -0.32
C PHE A 271 -0.75 -6.61 0.93
N GLU A 272 -0.50 -5.33 1.17
CA GLU A 272 0.44 -4.85 2.17
C GLU A 272 0.03 -3.49 2.73
N PRO A 273 0.35 -3.14 4.00
CA PRO A 273 0.29 -1.75 4.45
C PRO A 273 1.35 -0.91 3.73
N ILE A 274 1.16 0.42 3.65
CA ILE A 274 2.18 1.29 3.04
C ILE A 274 3.35 1.60 3.99
N HIS A 275 3.16 1.46 5.31
CA HIS A 275 4.18 1.77 6.31
C HIS A 275 5.31 0.73 6.34
N GLY A 276 6.47 1.15 6.85
CA GLY A 276 7.65 0.28 7.04
C GLY A 276 7.58 -0.62 8.26
N SER A 277 8.72 -1.19 8.62
CA SER A 277 8.86 -2.21 9.66
C SER A 277 8.84 -1.70 11.11
N TRP A 278 9.07 -0.41 11.34
CA TRP A 278 9.17 0.21 12.67
C TRP A 278 9.85 -0.68 13.74
N PRO A 279 11.14 -0.98 13.60
CA PRO A 279 11.81 -1.98 14.42
C PRO A 279 11.82 -1.68 15.91
N GLN A 280 11.72 -0.37 16.27
CA GLN A 280 11.69 0.08 17.66
C GLN A 280 10.43 -0.35 18.41
N ALA A 281 9.34 -0.63 17.69
CA ALA A 281 8.07 -1.07 18.26
C ALA A 281 7.90 -2.60 18.27
N LYS A 282 8.87 -3.35 17.74
CA LYS A 282 8.83 -4.83 17.67
C LYS A 282 8.60 -5.44 19.05
N GLY A 283 7.57 -6.27 19.19
CA GLY A 283 7.25 -6.99 20.42
C GLY A 283 6.57 -6.15 21.51
N LEU A 284 6.30 -4.85 21.25
CA LEU A 284 5.72 -3.95 22.24
C LEU A 284 4.17 -3.95 22.23
N ASN A 285 3.54 -4.63 21.26
CA ASN A 285 2.09 -4.67 21.13
C ASN A 285 1.44 -3.27 21.02
N ILE A 286 2.10 -2.34 20.31
CA ILE A 286 1.62 -0.94 20.16
C ILE A 286 1.36 -0.54 18.70
N ALA A 287 1.78 -1.36 17.74
CA ALA A 287 1.63 -1.08 16.33
C ALA A 287 0.16 -1.15 15.90
N ASN A 288 -0.25 -0.23 15.06
CA ASN A 288 -1.62 -0.21 14.51
C ASN A 288 -1.79 -1.32 13.45
N PRO A 289 -2.69 -2.30 13.66
CA PRO A 289 -2.89 -3.38 12.69
C PRO A 289 -3.89 -3.03 11.56
N LEU A 290 -4.51 -1.83 11.60
CA LEU A 290 -5.64 -1.52 10.73
C LEU A 290 -5.26 -1.47 9.24
N ALA A 291 -4.07 -0.95 8.90
CA ALA A 291 -3.60 -0.95 7.52
C ALA A 291 -3.46 -2.38 6.96
N GLN A 292 -2.92 -3.31 7.76
CA GLN A 292 -2.83 -4.72 7.39
C GLN A 292 -4.21 -5.37 7.24
N ILE A 293 -5.14 -5.07 8.15
CA ILE A 293 -6.52 -5.56 8.12
C ILE A 293 -7.27 -4.99 6.89
N LEU A 294 -7.09 -3.71 6.59
CA LEU A 294 -7.65 -3.08 5.39
C LEU A 294 -7.03 -3.62 4.09
N SER A 295 -5.76 -4.06 4.13
CA SER A 295 -5.14 -4.77 3.00
C SER A 295 -5.81 -6.12 2.75
N VAL A 296 -6.27 -6.81 3.81
CA VAL A 296 -7.11 -8.02 3.66
C VAL A 296 -8.48 -7.68 3.03
N ALA A 297 -9.08 -6.52 3.35
CA ALA A 297 -10.29 -6.09 2.67
C ALA A 297 -10.06 -5.91 1.17
N MET A 298 -8.97 -5.24 0.78
CA MET A 298 -8.60 -5.08 -0.64
C MET A 298 -8.34 -6.43 -1.33
N LEU A 299 -7.81 -7.43 -0.62
CA LEU A 299 -7.61 -8.77 -1.13
C LEU A 299 -8.96 -9.44 -1.49
N PHE A 300 -9.94 -9.37 -0.61
CA PHE A 300 -11.28 -9.88 -0.90
C PHE A 300 -11.93 -9.15 -2.08
N GLU A 301 -11.85 -7.82 -2.11
CA GLU A 301 -12.37 -6.98 -3.21
C GLU A 301 -11.72 -7.33 -4.56
N TYR A 302 -10.42 -7.63 -4.58
CA TYR A 302 -9.71 -8.08 -5.78
C TYR A 302 -10.28 -9.38 -6.35
N PHE A 303 -10.70 -10.30 -5.51
CA PHE A 303 -11.36 -11.54 -5.92
C PHE A 303 -12.88 -11.38 -6.15
N ASN A 304 -13.40 -10.16 -6.24
CA ASN A 304 -14.82 -9.83 -6.36
C ASN A 304 -15.68 -10.33 -5.17
N LEU A 305 -15.06 -10.55 -4.02
CA LEU A 305 -15.71 -10.87 -2.74
C LEU A 305 -16.02 -9.54 -2.00
N THR A 306 -16.89 -8.72 -2.62
CA THR A 306 -17.14 -7.35 -2.17
C THR A 306 -17.81 -7.29 -0.79
N ASN A 307 -18.70 -8.24 -0.48
CA ASN A 307 -19.37 -8.28 0.83
C ASN A 307 -18.39 -8.58 1.96
N GLU A 308 -17.43 -9.45 1.72
CA GLU A 308 -16.35 -9.83 2.64
C GLU A 308 -15.44 -8.62 2.92
N GLY A 309 -15.00 -7.94 1.87
CA GLY A 309 -14.22 -6.72 1.99
C GLY A 309 -14.97 -5.61 2.73
N MET A 310 -16.23 -5.39 2.39
CA MET A 310 -17.09 -4.40 3.03
C MET A 310 -17.30 -4.68 4.52
N LEU A 311 -17.50 -5.95 4.91
CA LEU A 311 -17.63 -6.33 6.33
C LEU A 311 -16.37 -5.98 7.14
N ILE A 312 -15.17 -6.17 6.55
CA ILE A 312 -13.92 -5.78 7.21
C ILE A 312 -13.86 -4.26 7.39
N ARG A 313 -14.21 -3.48 6.35
CA ARG A 313 -14.22 -2.01 6.45
C ARG A 313 -15.17 -1.52 7.52
N GLN A 314 -16.39 -2.08 7.57
CA GLN A 314 -17.37 -1.77 8.61
C GLN A 314 -16.86 -2.14 10.03
N ALA A 315 -16.15 -3.26 10.17
CA ALA A 315 -15.56 -3.64 11.45
C ALA A 315 -14.45 -2.67 11.89
N VAL A 316 -13.65 -2.17 10.94
CA VAL A 316 -12.65 -1.13 11.22
C VAL A 316 -13.32 0.18 11.64
N ASP A 317 -14.31 0.65 10.89
CA ASP A 317 -15.07 1.86 11.25
C ASP A 317 -15.67 1.73 12.66
N ALA A 318 -16.33 0.60 12.95
CA ALA A 318 -16.91 0.32 14.25
C ALA A 318 -15.85 0.30 15.38
N SER A 319 -14.63 -0.21 15.14
CA SER A 319 -13.55 -0.19 16.14
C SER A 319 -13.09 1.24 16.43
N LEU A 320 -12.98 2.05 15.38
CA LEU A 320 -12.61 3.46 15.50
C LEU A 320 -13.67 4.26 16.26
N ASP A 321 -14.95 4.05 15.97
CA ASP A 321 -16.08 4.71 16.64
C ASP A 321 -16.21 4.27 18.11
N ALA A 322 -15.92 3.01 18.42
CA ALA A 322 -15.88 2.48 19.77
C ALA A 322 -14.63 2.88 20.57
N ASN A 323 -13.72 3.70 20.00
CA ASN A 323 -12.41 4.06 20.57
C ASN A 323 -11.50 2.85 20.89
N VAL A 324 -11.68 1.73 20.19
CA VAL A 324 -10.76 0.59 20.26
C VAL A 324 -9.61 0.82 19.29
N ARG A 325 -8.60 1.53 19.76
CA ARG A 325 -7.51 2.10 18.96
C ARG A 325 -6.16 1.90 19.62
N THR A 326 -5.13 1.79 18.81
CA THR A 326 -3.73 1.78 19.29
C THR A 326 -3.28 3.18 19.75
N PRO A 327 -2.20 3.29 20.53
CA PRO A 327 -1.79 4.57 21.15
C PRO A 327 -1.61 5.73 20.17
N GLU A 328 -1.17 5.49 18.93
CA GLU A 328 -0.89 6.55 17.95
C GLU A 328 -2.13 7.34 17.51
N ILE A 329 -3.28 6.64 17.44
CA ILE A 329 -4.56 7.25 17.02
C ILE A 329 -5.56 7.35 18.17
N GLN A 330 -5.12 7.11 19.42
CA GLN A 330 -5.99 7.13 20.57
C GLN A 330 -6.37 8.57 20.97
N VAL A 331 -7.56 8.70 21.53
CA VAL A 331 -8.02 9.95 22.16
C VAL A 331 -7.46 10.03 23.59
N GLU A 332 -7.09 11.23 24.02
CA GLU A 332 -6.61 11.44 25.38
C GLU A 332 -7.65 11.02 26.43
N GLY A 333 -7.19 10.25 27.41
CA GLY A 333 -8.07 9.73 28.48
C GLY A 333 -8.87 8.47 28.14
N ALA A 334 -8.88 8.01 26.88
CA ALA A 334 -9.53 6.76 26.50
C ALA A 334 -8.72 5.51 26.90
N PRO A 335 -9.36 4.32 26.99
CA PRO A 335 -8.65 3.07 27.27
C PRO A 335 -7.57 2.80 26.23
N LYS A 336 -6.44 2.25 26.67
CA LYS A 336 -5.33 1.88 25.78
C LYS A 336 -5.52 0.45 25.28
N TYR A 337 -5.49 0.27 23.97
CA TYR A 337 -5.51 -1.03 23.31
C TYR A 337 -4.19 -1.25 22.56
N GLY A 338 -3.72 -2.49 22.58
CA GLY A 338 -2.55 -2.88 21.79
C GLY A 338 -2.95 -3.45 20.44
N THR A 339 -1.94 -3.83 19.65
CA THR A 339 -2.09 -4.46 18.34
C THR A 339 -3.04 -5.67 18.38
N LYS A 340 -2.81 -6.54 19.37
CA LYS A 340 -3.57 -7.78 19.57
C LYS A 340 -5.02 -7.49 19.96
N GLU A 341 -5.25 -6.62 20.92
CA GLU A 341 -6.59 -6.29 21.44
C GLU A 341 -7.46 -5.66 20.35
N VAL A 342 -6.90 -4.78 19.51
CA VAL A 342 -7.62 -4.22 18.34
C VAL A 342 -8.02 -5.32 17.37
N GLY A 343 -7.08 -6.20 17.00
CA GLY A 343 -7.38 -7.30 16.09
C GLY A 343 -8.41 -8.28 16.64
N GLU A 344 -8.31 -8.66 17.92
CA GLU A 344 -9.28 -9.55 18.58
C GLU A 344 -10.69 -8.90 18.64
N TRP A 345 -10.77 -7.61 18.90
CA TRP A 345 -12.04 -6.90 18.89
C TRP A 345 -12.71 -6.93 17.51
N ILE A 346 -11.95 -6.64 16.44
CA ILE A 346 -12.44 -6.69 15.04
C ILE A 346 -12.92 -8.11 14.70
N VAL A 347 -12.16 -9.15 15.03
CA VAL A 347 -12.56 -10.54 14.83
C VAL A 347 -13.87 -10.88 15.55
N ASN A 348 -14.04 -10.41 16.78
CA ASN A 348 -15.26 -10.63 17.56
C ASN A 348 -16.45 -9.87 16.97
N TRP A 349 -16.25 -8.65 16.51
CA TRP A 349 -17.28 -7.87 15.84
C TRP A 349 -17.76 -8.56 14.55
N ILE A 350 -16.83 -9.04 13.70
CA ILE A 350 -17.14 -9.79 12.46
C ILE A 350 -17.96 -11.06 12.75
N LYS A 351 -17.68 -11.76 13.84
CA LYS A 351 -18.44 -12.97 14.21
C LYS A 351 -19.89 -12.67 14.60
N GLN A 352 -20.14 -11.48 15.14
CA GLN A 352 -21.46 -11.07 15.65
C GLN A 352 -22.36 -10.45 14.57
N HIS A 353 -21.80 -9.79 13.60
CA HIS A 353 -22.50 -9.10 12.49
C HIS A 353 -22.41 -9.88 11.19
#